data_1cf58f8c39b016d20cebca2459c3e236
#
_entry.id   1cf58f8c39b016d20cebca2459c3e236
#
_cell.length_a   1.000
_cell.length_b   1.000
_cell.length_c   1.000
_cell.angle_alpha   90.00
_cell.angle_beta   90.00
_cell.angle_gamma   90.00
#
_symmetry.space_group_name_H-M   'P 1'
#
loop_
_entity.id
_entity.type
_entity.pdbx_description
1 polymer ?
#
loop_
_entity_poly.entity_id
_entity_poly.type
_entity_poly.pdbx_seq_one_letter_code
_entity_poly.pdbx_strand_id
1 'polypeptide(L)'
;MDNSGKYPTVFNRRGVLRLTAALLAFPNGTTSAAESVVLVHKDPNCGCCSGWVRHLQAAGFAVTIEETADLHTVRKRLRVPADLAACHTAEADGYVIEGHVPAAAVRRLLKERPNAVGLAVPGMPSGSPGMEGRRVDSYDVVLFDASSRRTYMRFIGGDIAG
;
A
#
# COMPACT_ATOMS: atom_id res chain seq x y z
N MET A 1 21.17 62.67 -71.48
CA MET A 1 21.13 63.61 -70.37
C MET A 1 20.37 62.92 -69.26
N ASP A 2 21.11 62.16 -68.52
CA ASP A 2 21.68 62.44 -67.21
C ASP A 2 20.60 62.73 -66.17
N ASN A 3 20.40 61.94 -65.20
CA ASN A 3 21.10 62.08 -63.95
C ASN A 3 20.82 60.95 -62.96
N SER A 4 21.92 60.42 -62.50
CA SER A 4 22.02 59.41 -61.44
C SER A 4 21.49 59.97 -60.08
N GLY A 5 20.70 59.23 -59.38
CA GLY A 5 20.37 59.43 -57.99
C GLY A 5 20.57 58.16 -57.15
N LYS A 6 21.81 58.00 -56.67
CA LYS A 6 22.13 56.99 -55.65
C LYS A 6 21.49 57.37 -54.33
N TYR A 7 20.71 56.48 -53.80
CA TYR A 7 20.32 56.53 -52.37
C TYR A 7 20.99 55.41 -51.59
N PRO A 8 21.75 55.65 -50.54
CA PRO A 8 22.28 54.62 -49.72
C PRO A 8 21.21 54.07 -48.75
N THR A 9 20.98 52.79 -48.86
CA THR A 9 20.14 52.08 -47.90
C THR A 9 20.88 51.95 -46.59
N VAL A 10 20.45 52.69 -45.55
CA VAL A 10 20.93 52.57 -44.19
C VAL A 10 20.32 51.31 -43.57
N PHE A 11 21.12 50.27 -43.45
CA PHE A 11 20.76 49.09 -42.65
C PHE A 11 20.73 49.44 -41.19
N ASN A 12 19.54 49.58 -40.61
CA ASN A 12 19.35 49.79 -39.20
C ASN A 12 19.44 48.46 -38.45
N ARG A 13 20.64 48.20 -37.84
CA ARG A 13 20.95 46.99 -37.07
C ARG A 13 20.42 47.08 -35.63
N ARG A 14 19.14 47.27 -35.43
CA ARG A 14 18.54 47.19 -34.08
C ARG A 14 17.18 46.48 -34.08
N GLY A 15 17.17 45.30 -34.67
CA GLY A 15 16.08 44.33 -34.49
C GLY A 15 16.44 43.47 -33.28
N VAL A 16 16.05 43.91 -32.08
CA VAL A 16 16.13 43.12 -30.86
C VAL A 16 15.20 41.95 -30.98
N LEU A 17 15.74 40.75 -31.20
CA LEU A 17 14.98 39.50 -31.06
C LEU A 17 14.57 39.35 -29.56
N ARG A 18 13.33 39.66 -29.27
CA ARG A 18 12.71 39.24 -28.02
C ARG A 18 12.36 37.77 -28.12
N LEU A 19 13.30 36.89 -27.68
CA LEU A 19 12.98 35.50 -27.41
C LEU A 19 12.05 35.47 -26.18
N THR A 20 10.77 35.34 -26.40
CA THR A 20 9.82 34.97 -25.35
C THR A 20 10.03 33.48 -25.06
N ALA A 21 10.78 33.17 -24.00
CA ALA A 21 10.83 31.83 -23.44
C ALA A 21 9.45 31.53 -22.82
N ALA A 22 8.61 30.82 -23.57
CA ALA A 22 7.40 30.23 -23.03
C ALA A 22 7.82 29.11 -22.05
N LEU A 23 7.78 29.41 -20.74
CA LEU A 23 7.85 28.38 -19.72
C LEU A 23 6.60 27.47 -19.87
N LEU A 24 6.79 26.32 -20.46
CA LEU A 24 5.83 25.23 -20.39
C LEU A 24 5.75 24.78 -18.93
N ALA A 25 4.82 25.34 -18.18
CA ALA A 25 4.43 24.82 -16.88
C ALA A 25 3.77 23.46 -17.11
N PHE A 26 4.56 22.38 -17.00
CA PHE A 26 3.99 21.04 -16.90
C PHE A 26 3.21 20.99 -15.58
N PRO A 27 1.88 20.75 -15.61
CA PRO A 27 1.18 20.48 -14.38
C PRO A 27 1.84 19.23 -13.77
N ASN A 28 2.44 19.38 -12.59
CA ASN A 28 2.82 18.24 -11.76
C ASN A 28 1.52 17.50 -11.44
N GLY A 29 1.14 16.58 -12.31
CA GLY A 29 0.10 15.61 -12.03
C GLY A 29 0.57 14.81 -10.82
N THR A 30 0.05 15.15 -9.64
CA THR A 30 0.09 14.25 -8.50
C THR A 30 -0.63 12.99 -8.95
N THR A 31 0.13 11.99 -9.40
CA THR A 31 -0.39 10.66 -9.61
C THR A 31 -0.83 10.21 -8.21
N SER A 32 -2.12 10.34 -7.92
CA SER A 32 -2.73 9.66 -6.79
C SER A 32 -2.44 8.19 -7.01
N ALA A 33 -1.51 7.63 -6.25
CA ALA A 33 -1.33 6.20 -6.22
C ALA A 33 -2.72 5.63 -5.90
N ALA A 34 -3.26 4.80 -6.79
CA ALA A 34 -4.53 4.15 -6.54
C ALA A 34 -4.42 3.48 -5.17
N GLU A 35 -5.28 3.90 -4.24
CA GLU A 35 -5.26 3.39 -2.88
C GLU A 35 -5.51 1.89 -2.95
N SER A 36 -4.55 1.10 -2.49
CA SER A 36 -4.65 -0.37 -2.57
C SER A 36 -5.85 -0.83 -1.79
N VAL A 37 -6.82 -1.41 -2.49
CA VAL A 37 -8.02 -1.98 -1.86
C VAL A 37 -7.64 -3.29 -1.18
N VAL A 38 -7.98 -3.42 0.09
CA VAL A 38 -7.82 -4.66 0.86
C VAL A 38 -9.14 -5.43 0.82
N LEU A 39 -9.16 -6.58 0.16
CA LEU A 39 -10.31 -7.49 0.17
C LEU A 39 -10.19 -8.48 1.34
N VAL A 40 -11.15 -8.45 2.26
CA VAL A 40 -11.12 -9.23 3.50
C VAL A 40 -12.18 -10.33 3.45
N HIS A 41 -11.73 -11.58 3.52
CA HIS A 41 -12.57 -12.77 3.68
C HIS A 41 -12.66 -13.11 5.17
N LYS A 42 -13.86 -13.02 5.74
CA LYS A 42 -14.10 -13.28 7.17
C LYS A 42 -15.44 -13.97 7.41
N ASP A 43 -15.53 -14.70 8.55
CA ASP A 43 -16.82 -15.16 9.04
C ASP A 43 -17.70 -13.96 9.44
N PRO A 44 -19.01 -13.94 9.06
CA PRO A 44 -19.91 -12.84 9.40
C PRO A 44 -19.98 -12.55 10.92
N ASN A 45 -19.84 -13.59 11.75
CA ASN A 45 -19.94 -13.50 13.21
C ASN A 45 -18.59 -13.18 13.89
N CYS A 46 -17.51 -13.03 13.15
CA CYS A 46 -16.18 -12.75 13.70
C CYS A 46 -16.05 -11.29 14.15
N GLY A 47 -16.23 -11.03 15.43
CA GLY A 47 -16.13 -9.67 16.01
C GLY A 47 -14.73 -9.08 15.95
N CYS A 48 -13.68 -9.85 16.27
CA CYS A 48 -12.29 -9.38 16.23
C CYS A 48 -11.84 -9.08 14.78
N CYS A 49 -12.35 -9.84 13.79
CA CYS A 49 -12.09 -9.55 12.38
C CYS A 49 -12.65 -8.17 11.99
N SER A 50 -13.86 -7.84 12.47
CA SER A 50 -14.45 -6.51 12.26
C SER A 50 -13.64 -5.41 12.97
N GLY A 51 -13.02 -5.71 14.12
CA GLY A 51 -12.06 -4.83 14.80
C GLY A 51 -10.85 -4.53 13.94
N TRP A 52 -10.26 -5.57 13.34
CA TRP A 52 -9.12 -5.44 12.44
C TRP A 52 -9.46 -4.64 11.17
N VAL A 53 -10.64 -4.85 10.58
CA VAL A 53 -11.12 -4.05 9.45
C VAL A 53 -11.15 -2.56 9.81
N ARG A 54 -11.74 -2.20 10.97
CA ARG A 54 -11.75 -0.80 11.43
C ARG A 54 -10.34 -0.23 11.64
N HIS A 55 -9.40 -1.05 12.13
CA HIS A 55 -8.01 -0.64 12.27
C HIS A 55 -7.37 -0.30 10.91
N LEU A 56 -7.59 -1.10 9.87
CA LEU A 56 -7.09 -0.78 8.52
C LEU A 56 -7.75 0.47 7.95
N GLN A 57 -9.07 0.61 8.10
CA GLN A 57 -9.80 1.80 7.65
C GLN A 57 -9.31 3.07 8.34
N ALA A 58 -9.10 3.01 9.67
CA ALA A 58 -8.54 4.14 10.43
C ALA A 58 -7.11 4.48 10.00
N ALA A 59 -6.37 3.51 9.50
CA ALA A 59 -5.04 3.72 8.91
C ALA A 59 -5.09 4.22 7.44
N GLY A 60 -6.28 4.44 6.86
CA GLY A 60 -6.46 5.00 5.51
C GLY A 60 -6.49 3.94 4.40
N PHE A 61 -6.65 2.66 4.70
CA PHE A 61 -6.85 1.65 3.66
C PHE A 61 -8.31 1.62 3.20
N ALA A 62 -8.52 1.54 1.89
CA ALA A 62 -9.81 1.15 1.34
C ALA A 62 -10.04 -0.34 1.59
N VAL A 63 -11.16 -0.72 2.22
CA VAL A 63 -11.42 -2.11 2.60
C VAL A 63 -12.76 -2.55 2.03
N THR A 64 -12.75 -3.71 1.34
CA THR A 64 -13.94 -4.44 0.90
C THR A 64 -14.03 -5.73 1.70
N ILE A 65 -15.24 -6.11 2.11
CA ILE A 65 -15.48 -7.32 2.91
C ILE A 65 -16.26 -8.33 2.07
N GLU A 66 -15.77 -9.57 2.07
CA GLU A 66 -16.47 -10.74 1.57
C GLU A 66 -16.72 -11.70 2.74
N GLU A 67 -17.96 -11.84 3.14
CA GLU A 67 -18.35 -12.74 4.22
C GLU A 67 -18.42 -14.18 3.72
N THR A 68 -17.73 -15.08 4.41
CA THR A 68 -17.71 -16.51 4.09
C THR A 68 -17.50 -17.34 5.35
N ALA A 69 -18.22 -18.46 5.45
CA ALA A 69 -17.96 -19.47 6.47
C ALA A 69 -16.86 -20.45 6.04
N ASP A 70 -16.48 -20.49 4.76
CA ASP A 70 -15.48 -21.41 4.22
C ASP A 70 -14.13 -20.71 3.97
N LEU A 71 -13.50 -20.28 5.05
CA LEU A 71 -12.13 -19.73 5.00
C LEU A 71 -11.09 -20.79 4.61
N HIS A 72 -11.39 -22.07 4.76
CA HIS A 72 -10.48 -23.14 4.36
C HIS A 72 -10.22 -23.11 2.84
N THR A 73 -11.28 -23.05 2.05
CA THR A 73 -11.19 -22.94 0.58
C THR A 73 -10.47 -21.66 0.15
N VAL A 74 -10.74 -20.52 0.80
CA VAL A 74 -10.03 -19.24 0.55
C VAL A 74 -8.53 -19.40 0.78
N ARG A 75 -8.12 -19.94 1.94
CA ARG A 75 -6.69 -20.14 2.28
C ARG A 75 -5.99 -21.08 1.31
N LYS A 76 -6.67 -22.17 0.93
CA LYS A 76 -6.14 -23.12 -0.06
C LYS A 76 -5.88 -22.45 -1.41
N ARG A 77 -6.82 -21.64 -1.89
CA ARG A 77 -6.68 -20.84 -3.13
C ARG A 77 -5.50 -19.87 -3.03
N LEU A 78 -5.36 -19.21 -1.89
CA LEU A 78 -4.35 -18.19 -1.63
C LEU A 78 -3.02 -18.75 -1.12
N ARG A 79 -2.90 -20.08 -1.02
CA ARG A 79 -1.67 -20.77 -0.59
C ARG A 79 -1.22 -20.37 0.82
N VAL A 80 -2.16 -20.11 1.71
CA VAL A 80 -1.86 -19.89 3.14
C VAL A 80 -1.51 -21.24 3.77
N PRO A 81 -0.32 -21.38 4.37
CA PRO A 81 0.04 -22.60 5.10
C PRO A 81 -0.87 -22.80 6.32
N ALA A 82 -1.23 -24.08 6.59
CA ALA A 82 -2.19 -24.40 7.66
C ALA A 82 -1.71 -23.96 9.06
N ASP A 83 -0.43 -23.96 9.30
CA ASP A 83 0.20 -23.53 10.55
C ASP A 83 0.19 -22.00 10.75
N LEU A 84 -0.09 -21.24 9.69
CA LEU A 84 -0.24 -19.78 9.74
C LEU A 84 -1.70 -19.34 9.76
N ALA A 85 -2.65 -20.27 9.61
CA ALA A 85 -4.07 -19.95 9.55
C ALA A 85 -4.55 -19.24 10.83
N ALA A 86 -5.28 -18.15 10.64
CA ALA A 86 -5.85 -17.33 11.72
C ALA A 86 -7.36 -17.16 11.53
N CYS A 87 -8.00 -16.09 12.01
CA CYS A 87 -9.44 -15.93 11.98
C CYS A 87 -10.00 -15.30 10.70
N HIS A 88 -9.16 -14.67 9.88
CA HIS A 88 -9.53 -14.10 8.58
C HIS A 88 -8.33 -14.09 7.63
N THR A 89 -8.63 -13.98 6.35
CA THR A 89 -7.65 -13.89 5.27
C THR A 89 -7.98 -12.67 4.41
N ALA A 90 -6.99 -11.88 4.02
CA ALA A 90 -7.20 -10.76 3.12
C ALA A 90 -6.22 -10.77 1.94
N GLU A 91 -6.61 -10.07 0.88
CA GLU A 91 -5.81 -9.86 -0.32
C GLU A 91 -5.54 -8.36 -0.49
N ALA A 92 -4.30 -7.98 -0.76
CA ALA A 92 -3.90 -6.60 -1.00
C ALA A 92 -2.79 -6.55 -2.06
N ASP A 93 -3.07 -5.99 -3.23
CA ASP A 93 -2.07 -5.78 -4.29
C ASP A 93 -1.28 -7.06 -4.67
N GLY A 94 -1.95 -8.21 -4.66
CA GLY A 94 -1.35 -9.51 -4.97
C GLY A 94 -0.69 -10.22 -3.79
N TYR A 95 -0.67 -9.61 -2.60
CA TYR A 95 -0.23 -10.23 -1.35
C TYR A 95 -1.40 -10.78 -0.54
N VAL A 96 -1.11 -11.77 0.26
CA VAL A 96 -2.02 -12.34 1.24
C VAL A 96 -1.69 -11.79 2.62
N ILE A 97 -2.73 -11.41 3.37
CA ILE A 97 -2.62 -10.95 4.75
C ILE A 97 -3.46 -11.90 5.60
N GLU A 98 -2.82 -12.68 6.45
CA GLU A 98 -3.48 -13.67 7.29
C GLU A 98 -3.50 -13.22 8.75
N GLY A 99 -4.70 -13.10 9.33
CA GLY A 99 -4.90 -12.72 10.73
C GLY A 99 -4.63 -11.25 11.03
N HIS A 100 -4.35 -10.94 12.27
CA HIS A 100 -4.36 -9.59 12.85
C HIS A 100 -3.06 -8.80 12.55
N VAL A 101 -2.64 -8.76 11.28
CA VAL A 101 -1.45 -8.03 10.84
C VAL A 101 -1.66 -6.52 10.99
N PRO A 102 -0.80 -5.80 11.74
CA PRO A 102 -0.93 -4.36 11.90
C PRO A 102 -0.80 -3.59 10.59
N ALA A 103 -1.56 -2.51 10.44
CA ALA A 103 -1.56 -1.66 9.26
C ALA A 103 -0.15 -1.15 8.86
N ALA A 104 0.72 -0.91 9.85
CA ALA A 104 2.11 -0.52 9.61
C ALA A 104 2.89 -1.59 8.84
N ALA A 105 2.68 -2.87 9.16
CA ALA A 105 3.31 -3.98 8.45
C ALA A 105 2.72 -4.15 7.05
N VAL A 106 1.41 -4.00 6.88
CA VAL A 106 0.76 -4.02 5.56
C VAL A 106 1.31 -2.90 4.67
N ARG A 107 1.39 -1.67 5.20
CA ARG A 107 1.94 -0.52 4.46
C ARG A 107 3.39 -0.73 4.05
N ARG A 108 4.20 -1.28 4.94
CA ARG A 108 5.59 -1.62 4.66
C ARG A 108 5.71 -2.68 3.56
N LEU A 109 4.88 -3.74 3.61
CA LEU A 109 4.82 -4.80 2.59
C LEU A 109 4.52 -4.22 1.20
N LEU A 110 3.47 -3.39 1.10
CA LEU A 110 3.05 -2.79 -0.16
C LEU A 110 4.08 -1.80 -0.72
N LYS A 111 4.86 -1.17 0.15
CA LYS A 111 5.96 -0.28 -0.24
C LYS A 111 7.21 -1.03 -0.70
N GLU A 112 7.63 -2.05 0.06
CA GLU A 112 8.88 -2.79 -0.20
C GLU A 112 8.73 -3.83 -1.32
N ARG A 113 7.52 -4.34 -1.55
CA ARG A 113 7.20 -5.32 -2.59
C ARG A 113 8.13 -6.55 -2.59
N PRO A 114 8.40 -7.19 -1.45
CA PRO A 114 9.28 -8.35 -1.40
C PRO A 114 8.70 -9.52 -2.21
N ASN A 115 9.58 -10.40 -2.72
CA ASN A 115 9.13 -11.64 -3.35
C ASN A 115 8.67 -12.62 -2.26
N ALA A 116 7.35 -12.68 -2.02
CA ALA A 116 6.71 -13.49 -1.01
C ALA A 116 5.22 -13.70 -1.36
N VAL A 117 4.57 -14.65 -0.71
CA VAL A 117 3.11 -14.82 -0.79
C VAL A 117 2.41 -13.76 0.06
N GLY A 118 2.89 -13.46 1.26
CA GLY A 118 2.27 -12.47 2.11
C GLY A 118 2.79 -12.38 3.53
N LEU A 119 1.98 -11.78 4.41
CA LEU A 119 2.22 -11.65 5.85
C LEU A 119 1.21 -12.45 6.65
N ALA A 120 1.65 -12.98 7.79
CA ALA A 120 0.78 -13.63 8.76
C ALA A 120 1.08 -13.21 10.19
N VAL A 121 0.03 -13.13 11.01
CA VAL A 121 0.11 -13.14 12.48
C VAL A 121 -0.58 -14.41 12.95
N PRO A 122 0.17 -15.50 13.21
CA PRO A 122 -0.39 -16.77 13.67
C PRO A 122 -1.04 -16.62 15.04
N GLY A 123 -2.13 -17.34 15.26
CA GLY A 123 -2.89 -17.24 16.49
C GLY A 123 -3.70 -15.94 16.56
N MET A 124 -3.98 -15.51 17.77
CA MET A 124 -4.70 -14.25 18.05
C MET A 124 -4.03 -13.57 19.25
N PRO A 125 -2.83 -12.98 19.05
CA PRO A 125 -2.10 -12.39 20.18
C PRO A 125 -2.88 -11.24 20.79
N SER A 126 -2.96 -11.23 22.13
CA SER A 126 -3.66 -10.18 22.87
C SER A 126 -3.03 -8.82 22.61
N GLY A 127 -3.85 -7.81 22.35
CA GLY A 127 -3.39 -6.45 22.02
C GLY A 127 -3.06 -6.24 20.54
N SER A 128 -3.05 -7.29 19.69
CA SER A 128 -2.98 -7.08 18.25
C SER A 128 -4.25 -6.36 17.75
N PRO A 129 -4.22 -5.66 16.60
CA PRO A 129 -5.36 -4.89 16.10
C PRO A 129 -6.64 -5.72 15.99
N GLY A 130 -7.72 -5.32 16.66
CA GLY A 130 -8.98 -6.06 16.78
C GLY A 130 -9.01 -7.05 17.97
N MET A 131 -7.91 -7.19 18.68
CA MET A 131 -7.76 -8.02 19.90
C MET A 131 -7.32 -7.17 21.11
N GLU A 132 -7.69 -5.91 21.12
CA GLU A 132 -7.38 -4.98 22.19
C GLU A 132 -7.99 -5.45 23.51
N GLY A 133 -7.23 -5.29 24.62
CA GLY A 133 -7.65 -5.73 25.93
C GLY A 133 -6.65 -5.34 27.02
N ARG A 134 -6.84 -5.91 28.23
CA ARG A 134 -5.93 -5.63 29.38
C ARG A 134 -4.55 -6.27 29.23
N ARG A 135 -4.49 -7.37 28.51
CA ARG A 135 -3.25 -8.10 28.27
C ARG A 135 -2.68 -7.68 26.93
N VAL A 136 -1.35 -7.59 26.88
CA VAL A 136 -0.61 -7.24 25.67
C VAL A 136 0.50 -8.26 25.51
N ASP A 137 0.48 -8.95 24.36
CA ASP A 137 1.48 -9.94 23.99
C ASP A 137 2.52 -9.32 23.04
N SER A 138 3.76 -9.85 23.08
CA SER A 138 4.74 -9.65 22.01
C SER A 138 4.52 -10.71 20.96
N TYR A 139 4.55 -10.32 19.66
CA TYR A 139 4.38 -11.25 18.55
C TYR A 139 5.14 -10.81 17.32
N ASP A 140 5.42 -11.78 16.45
CA ASP A 140 6.05 -11.55 15.17
C ASP A 140 4.99 -11.47 14.05
N VAL A 141 5.16 -10.51 13.15
CA VAL A 141 4.57 -10.55 11.82
C VAL A 141 5.51 -11.35 10.94
N VAL A 142 5.01 -12.44 10.41
CA VAL A 142 5.77 -13.39 9.61
C VAL A 142 5.60 -13.09 8.13
N LEU A 143 6.69 -12.86 7.41
CA LEU A 143 6.69 -12.89 5.94
C LEU A 143 6.83 -14.35 5.51
N PHE A 144 5.93 -14.82 4.65
CA PHE A 144 5.91 -16.20 4.20
C PHE A 144 5.82 -16.36 2.68
N ASP A 145 6.40 -17.44 2.19
CA ASP A 145 6.18 -17.99 0.86
C ASP A 145 5.85 -19.51 0.95
N ALA A 146 5.89 -20.21 -0.17
CA ALA A 146 5.58 -21.64 -0.21
C ALA A 146 6.53 -22.50 0.63
N SER A 147 7.77 -22.05 0.86
CA SER A 147 8.87 -22.86 1.42
C SER A 147 9.57 -22.17 2.61
N SER A 148 9.40 -20.89 2.80
CA SER A 148 10.13 -20.12 3.81
C SER A 148 9.22 -19.25 4.67
N ARG A 149 9.69 -18.98 5.88
CA ARG A 149 9.08 -18.06 6.84
C ARG A 149 10.19 -17.30 7.56
N ARG A 150 9.98 -15.99 7.72
CA ARG A 150 10.89 -15.16 8.50
C ARG A 150 10.13 -14.04 9.23
N THR A 151 10.63 -13.63 10.36
CA THR A 151 10.12 -12.43 11.03
C THR A 151 10.32 -11.22 10.11
N TYR A 152 9.23 -10.52 9.85
CA TYR A 152 9.20 -9.30 9.05
C TYR A 152 9.21 -8.05 9.92
N MET A 153 8.39 -8.06 10.96
CA MET A 153 8.33 -7.04 12.01
C MET A 153 7.94 -7.70 13.32
N ARG A 154 8.30 -7.07 14.43
CA ARG A 154 7.87 -7.47 15.77
C ARG A 154 7.03 -6.38 16.40
N PHE A 155 6.01 -6.78 17.14
CA PHE A 155 5.08 -5.89 17.81
C PHE A 155 4.91 -6.31 19.29
N ILE A 156 4.54 -5.31 20.09
CA ILE A 156 4.01 -5.50 21.45
C ILE A 156 2.64 -4.81 21.44
N GLY A 157 1.56 -5.61 21.45
CA GLY A 157 0.22 -5.06 21.19
C GLY A 157 0.13 -4.39 19.81
N GLY A 158 -0.26 -3.11 19.76
CA GLY A 158 -0.33 -2.31 18.54
C GLY A 158 0.98 -1.62 18.16
N ASP A 159 2.00 -1.64 19.02
CA ASP A 159 3.23 -0.85 18.86
C ASP A 159 4.36 -1.69 18.25
N ILE A 160 5.17 -1.05 17.40
CA ILE A 160 6.35 -1.69 16.82
C ILE A 160 7.39 -1.89 17.93
N ALA A 161 7.81 -3.14 18.11
CA ALA A 161 8.94 -3.46 18.98
C ALA A 161 10.25 -3.20 18.21
N GLY A 162 11.13 -2.39 18.79
CA GLY A 162 12.42 -2.02 18.23
C GLY A 162 13.40 -3.18 18.07
#